data_7f6eae315ffd589c3f4b24ff65a788e3
#
_entry.id   7f6eae315ffd589c3f4b24ff65a788e3
#
_cell.length_a   1.000
_cell.length_b   1.000
_cell.length_c   1.000
_cell.angle_alpha   90.00
_cell.angle_beta   90.00
_cell.angle_gamma   90.00
#
_symmetry.space_group_name_H-M   'P 1'
#
loop_
_entity.id
_entity.type
_entity.pdbx_description
1 polymer ?
#
loop_
_entity_poly.entity_id
_entity_poly.type
_entity_poly.pdbx_seq_one_letter_code
_entity_poly.pdbx_strand_id
1 'polypeptide(L)'
;MPISSRRTFLAGAAGLASIAIIPRPAGAAQFNWKLAFVSKADHPVGVRSIEMAKKVLADTGGRLDIQVFPNSTLITDADLVASIRSNTVQMVIPIGSTLSSIAPSAGIEGIGFAFTTQDQALKAYDAGLGDVVRKEVADKGMYAFPKVWVNGFRQVTTGSRAIHTAADL
;
A
#
# COMPACT_ATOMS: atom_id res chain seq x y z
N MET A 1 -12.78 -67.42 -38.32
CA MET A 1 -12.82 -66.37 -37.25
C MET A 1 -11.51 -66.42 -36.50
N PRO A 2 -10.63 -65.43 -36.61
CA PRO A 2 -9.39 -65.38 -35.80
C PRO A 2 -9.66 -64.76 -34.43
N ILE A 3 -9.24 -65.47 -33.37
CA ILE A 3 -9.34 -65.11 -32.00
C ILE A 3 -8.28 -64.04 -31.74
N SER A 4 -8.72 -62.80 -31.50
CA SER A 4 -7.84 -61.71 -31.19
C SER A 4 -7.25 -61.92 -29.75
N SER A 5 -5.94 -62.06 -29.65
CA SER A 5 -5.18 -62.31 -28.45
C SER A 5 -5.18 -61.07 -27.55
N ARG A 6 -5.51 -61.28 -26.25
CA ARG A 6 -5.49 -60.26 -25.18
C ARG A 6 -4.12 -59.56 -24.95
N ARG A 7 -3.08 -60.02 -25.61
CA ARG A 7 -1.70 -59.50 -25.52
C ARG A 7 -1.43 -58.28 -26.37
N THR A 8 -2.28 -57.97 -27.38
CA THR A 8 -2.09 -56.85 -28.28
C THR A 8 -2.71 -55.56 -27.77
N PHE A 9 -3.47 -55.60 -26.66
CA PHE A 9 -4.14 -54.42 -26.09
C PHE A 9 -3.28 -53.62 -25.09
N LEU A 10 -2.15 -54.19 -24.66
CA LEU A 10 -1.28 -53.55 -23.64
C LEU A 10 -0.08 -52.82 -24.24
N ALA A 11 0.10 -52.80 -25.56
CA ALA A 11 1.22 -52.12 -26.21
C ALA A 11 0.91 -50.69 -26.69
N GLY A 12 -0.32 -50.20 -26.46
CA GLY A 12 -0.79 -48.88 -26.94
C GLY A 12 -0.91 -47.79 -25.92
N ALA A 13 -0.57 -48.04 -24.64
CA ALA A 13 -0.83 -47.10 -23.54
C ALA A 13 0.43 -46.40 -22.98
N ALA A 14 1.54 -46.36 -23.73
CA ALA A 14 2.66 -45.46 -23.44
C ALA A 14 2.44 -44.11 -24.16
N GLY A 15 1.25 -43.51 -23.93
CA GLY A 15 0.97 -42.14 -24.27
C GLY A 15 1.76 -41.25 -23.32
N LEU A 16 2.81 -40.62 -23.85
CA LEU A 16 3.49 -39.51 -23.23
C LEU A 16 2.44 -38.52 -22.73
N ALA A 17 2.23 -38.48 -21.41
CA ALA A 17 1.57 -37.35 -20.74
C ALA A 17 2.50 -36.14 -20.94
N SER A 18 2.41 -35.53 -22.12
CA SER A 18 2.94 -34.19 -22.35
C SER A 18 2.21 -33.30 -21.36
N ILE A 19 2.86 -32.96 -20.25
CA ILE A 19 2.44 -31.85 -19.41
C ILE A 19 2.50 -30.63 -20.32
N ALA A 20 1.36 -30.31 -20.92
CA ALA A 20 1.21 -29.03 -21.61
C ALA A 20 1.46 -27.94 -20.57
N ILE A 21 2.69 -27.44 -20.52
CA ILE A 21 2.99 -26.18 -19.90
C ILE A 21 2.21 -25.17 -20.74
N ILE A 22 0.95 -24.88 -20.32
CA ILE A 22 0.18 -23.79 -20.91
C ILE A 22 0.99 -22.54 -20.62
N PRO A 23 1.62 -21.90 -21.62
CA PRO A 23 2.29 -20.64 -21.38
C PRO A 23 1.21 -19.68 -20.87
N ARG A 24 1.34 -19.21 -19.64
CA ARG A 24 0.51 -18.11 -19.15
C ARG A 24 0.67 -16.97 -20.14
N PRO A 25 -0.42 -16.36 -20.63
CA PRO A 25 -0.29 -15.21 -21.51
C PRO A 25 0.58 -14.18 -20.78
N ALA A 26 1.68 -13.79 -21.38
CA ALA A 26 2.54 -12.71 -20.92
C ALA A 26 1.67 -11.43 -20.97
N GLY A 27 1.04 -11.08 -19.84
CA GLY A 27 0.14 -9.92 -19.82
C GLY A 27 -0.72 -9.73 -18.58
N ALA A 28 -1.04 -10.78 -17.83
CA ALA A 28 -1.83 -10.62 -16.60
C ALA A 28 -0.92 -10.77 -15.37
N ALA A 29 -0.81 -9.72 -14.57
CA ALA A 29 -0.10 -9.77 -13.30
C ALA A 29 -0.71 -10.86 -12.40
N GLN A 30 0.13 -11.59 -11.68
CA GLN A 30 -0.30 -12.61 -10.72
C GLN A 30 -1.06 -11.99 -9.57
N PHE A 31 -0.64 -10.80 -9.17
CA PHE A 31 -1.24 -10.00 -8.10
C PHE A 31 -1.56 -8.61 -8.64
N ASN A 32 -2.79 -8.17 -8.44
CA ASN A 32 -3.25 -6.83 -8.77
C ASN A 32 -3.62 -6.15 -7.47
N TRP A 33 -2.83 -5.17 -7.06
CA TRP A 33 -3.06 -4.41 -5.85
C TRP A 33 -3.52 -3.00 -6.17
N LYS A 34 -4.31 -2.43 -5.27
CA LYS A 34 -4.76 -1.06 -5.32
C LYS A 34 -4.10 -0.28 -4.19
N LEU A 35 -3.42 0.80 -4.55
CA LEU A 35 -2.88 1.78 -3.61
C LEU A 35 -3.74 3.04 -3.67
N ALA A 36 -4.38 3.38 -2.57
CA ALA A 36 -5.25 4.55 -2.50
C ALA A 36 -4.77 5.55 -1.44
N PHE A 37 -4.88 6.84 -1.76
CA PHE A 37 -4.53 7.95 -0.86
C PHE A 37 -5.22 9.26 -1.28
N VAL A 38 -5.21 10.25 -0.38
CA VAL A 38 -5.94 11.52 -0.56
C VAL A 38 -5.16 12.57 -1.34
N SER A 39 -3.84 12.55 -1.33
CA SER A 39 -3.00 13.52 -2.03
C SER A 39 -3.21 13.46 -3.53
N LYS A 40 -3.00 14.58 -4.23
CA LYS A 40 -3.07 14.66 -5.70
C LYS A 40 -1.94 13.86 -6.35
N ALA A 41 -2.09 13.52 -7.63
CA ALA A 41 -1.08 12.78 -8.40
C ALA A 41 0.22 13.57 -8.60
N ASP A 42 0.14 14.89 -8.72
CA ASP A 42 1.28 15.82 -8.86
C ASP A 42 1.95 16.19 -7.53
N HIS A 43 1.34 15.82 -6.40
CA HIS A 43 1.97 15.95 -5.09
C HIS A 43 3.16 14.97 -4.96
N PRO A 44 4.24 15.30 -4.23
CA PRO A 44 5.39 14.40 -4.07
C PRO A 44 5.03 12.95 -3.68
N VAL A 45 4.06 12.76 -2.79
CA VAL A 45 3.54 11.43 -2.43
C VAL A 45 2.94 10.73 -3.66
N GLY A 46 2.15 11.43 -4.48
CA GLY A 46 1.56 10.88 -5.70
C GLY A 46 2.61 10.47 -6.71
N VAL A 47 3.55 11.38 -7.01
CA VAL A 47 4.66 11.12 -7.94
C VAL A 47 5.47 9.90 -7.51
N ARG A 48 5.89 9.84 -6.25
CA ARG A 48 6.68 8.71 -5.73
C ARG A 48 5.90 7.40 -5.67
N SER A 49 4.60 7.45 -5.43
CA SER A 49 3.74 6.25 -5.49
C SER A 49 3.66 5.67 -6.90
N ILE A 50 3.52 6.53 -7.91
CA ILE A 50 3.50 6.10 -9.32
C ILE A 50 4.86 5.53 -9.74
N GLU A 51 5.96 6.18 -9.37
CA GLU A 51 7.32 5.68 -9.63
C GLU A 51 7.55 4.32 -8.95
N MET A 52 7.15 4.18 -7.68
CA MET A 52 7.23 2.92 -6.93
C MET A 52 6.44 1.81 -7.62
N ALA A 53 5.20 2.07 -8.02
CA ALA A 53 4.36 1.08 -8.70
C ALA A 53 5.00 0.58 -10.00
N LYS A 54 5.54 1.48 -10.82
CA LYS A 54 6.28 1.13 -12.05
C LYS A 54 7.51 0.28 -11.75
N LYS A 55 8.28 0.68 -10.72
CA LYS A 55 9.47 -0.06 -10.34
C LYS A 55 9.14 -1.45 -9.82
N VAL A 56 8.12 -1.60 -8.98
CA VAL A 56 7.65 -2.90 -8.47
C VAL A 56 7.22 -3.80 -9.60
N LEU A 57 6.46 -3.29 -10.58
CA LEU A 57 6.05 -4.06 -11.75
C LEU A 57 7.27 -4.60 -12.52
N ALA A 58 8.28 -3.74 -12.76
CA ALA A 58 9.51 -4.11 -13.44
C ALA A 58 10.34 -5.13 -12.61
N ASP A 59 10.60 -4.85 -11.34
CA ASP A 59 11.43 -5.66 -10.46
C ASP A 59 10.82 -7.06 -10.20
N THR A 60 9.48 -7.17 -10.27
CA THR A 60 8.78 -8.45 -10.11
C THR A 60 8.59 -9.21 -11.43
N GLY A 61 9.12 -8.67 -12.55
CA GLY A 61 8.89 -9.26 -13.87
C GLY A 61 7.41 -9.32 -14.25
N GLY A 62 6.65 -8.30 -13.89
CA GLY A 62 5.21 -8.20 -14.18
C GLY A 62 4.31 -9.02 -13.23
N ARG A 63 4.84 -9.64 -12.17
CA ARG A 63 4.03 -10.47 -11.27
C ARG A 63 3.12 -9.66 -10.34
N LEU A 64 3.55 -8.47 -9.91
CA LEU A 64 2.78 -7.58 -9.07
C LEU A 64 2.53 -6.26 -9.80
N ASP A 65 1.27 -5.99 -10.10
CA ASP A 65 0.80 -4.70 -10.61
C ASP A 65 0.13 -3.91 -9.49
N ILE A 66 0.62 -2.70 -9.22
CA ILE A 66 0.04 -1.79 -8.23
C ILE A 66 -0.64 -0.64 -8.98
N GLN A 67 -1.97 -0.66 -8.98
CA GLN A 67 -2.79 0.42 -9.52
C GLN A 67 -2.90 1.56 -8.50
N VAL A 68 -2.51 2.77 -8.89
CA VAL A 68 -2.45 3.93 -8.00
C VAL A 68 -3.70 4.79 -8.17
N PHE A 69 -4.40 5.05 -7.05
CA PHE A 69 -5.64 5.84 -6.97
C PHE A 69 -5.43 7.06 -6.06
N PRO A 70 -4.94 8.19 -6.61
CA PRO A 70 -4.73 9.43 -5.89
C PRO A 70 -6.02 10.23 -5.72
N ASN A 71 -5.95 11.36 -4.99
CA ASN A 71 -6.99 12.38 -4.92
C ASN A 71 -8.36 11.85 -4.44
N SER A 72 -8.34 10.91 -3.49
CA SER A 72 -9.56 10.26 -2.96
C SER A 72 -10.48 9.66 -4.03
N THR A 73 -9.93 9.26 -5.19
CA THR A 73 -10.73 8.76 -6.32
C THR A 73 -11.34 7.38 -6.07
N LEU A 74 -10.81 6.61 -5.13
CA LEU A 74 -11.30 5.27 -4.82
C LEU A 74 -11.92 5.18 -3.42
N ILE A 75 -11.31 5.86 -2.44
CA ILE A 75 -11.73 5.86 -1.03
C ILE A 75 -11.50 7.23 -0.42
N THR A 76 -12.29 7.58 0.60
CA THR A 76 -12.09 8.80 1.40
C THR A 76 -11.15 8.54 2.58
N ASP A 77 -10.66 9.58 3.25
CA ASP A 77 -9.84 9.47 4.46
C ASP A 77 -10.55 8.70 5.59
N ALA A 78 -11.85 8.89 5.72
CA ALA A 78 -12.66 8.22 6.74
C ALA A 78 -12.73 6.70 6.51
N ASP A 79 -12.72 6.27 5.25
CA ASP A 79 -12.90 4.87 4.85
C ASP A 79 -11.58 4.09 4.72
N LEU A 80 -10.42 4.78 4.81
CA LEU A 80 -9.09 4.21 4.59
C LEU A 80 -8.87 2.91 5.38
N VAL A 81 -9.08 2.98 6.71
CA VAL A 81 -8.85 1.84 7.61
C VAL A 81 -9.85 0.70 7.35
N ALA A 82 -11.11 1.03 7.14
CA ALA A 82 -12.14 0.03 6.83
C ALA A 82 -11.87 -0.66 5.48
N SER A 83 -11.44 0.10 4.47
CA SER A 83 -11.17 -0.41 3.13
C SER A 83 -9.98 -1.37 3.06
N ILE A 84 -8.91 -1.12 3.83
CA ILE A 84 -7.77 -2.05 3.89
C ILE A 84 -8.14 -3.31 4.67
N ARG A 85 -8.92 -3.20 5.75
CA ARG A 85 -9.39 -4.35 6.52
C ARG A 85 -10.34 -5.26 5.74
N SER A 86 -11.19 -4.70 4.90
CA SER A 86 -12.10 -5.45 4.01
C SER A 86 -11.41 -5.94 2.74
N ASN A 87 -10.12 -5.63 2.56
CA ASN A 87 -9.36 -5.92 1.34
C ASN A 87 -9.93 -5.31 0.05
N THR A 88 -10.73 -4.24 0.17
CA THR A 88 -11.20 -3.45 -0.97
C THR A 88 -10.03 -2.73 -1.65
N VAL A 89 -9.05 -2.30 -0.85
CA VAL A 89 -7.72 -1.86 -1.27
C VAL A 89 -6.67 -2.64 -0.51
N GLN A 90 -5.50 -2.87 -1.11
CA GLN A 90 -4.41 -3.63 -0.52
C GLN A 90 -3.35 -2.73 0.11
N MET A 91 -3.29 -1.48 -0.30
CA MET A 91 -2.33 -0.49 0.20
C MET A 91 -2.99 0.87 0.38
N VAL A 92 -2.61 1.57 1.44
CA VAL A 92 -3.03 2.94 1.71
C VAL A 92 -1.85 3.78 2.21
N ILE A 93 -1.93 5.10 2.04
CA ILE A 93 -0.99 6.05 2.64
C ILE A 93 -1.82 6.97 3.56
N PRO A 94 -2.04 6.56 4.81
CA PRO A 94 -2.76 7.38 5.77
C PRO A 94 -1.87 8.51 6.30
N ILE A 95 -2.50 9.58 6.77
CA ILE A 95 -1.86 10.55 7.66
C ILE A 95 -1.99 10.07 9.11
N GLY A 96 -1.09 10.51 9.99
CA GLY A 96 -1.07 10.04 11.38
C GLY A 96 -2.37 10.27 12.13
N SER A 97 -3.08 11.37 11.88
CA SER A 97 -4.37 11.64 12.50
C SER A 97 -5.46 10.61 12.11
N THR A 98 -5.47 10.12 10.87
CA THR A 98 -6.37 9.04 10.45
C THR A 98 -5.95 7.70 11.05
N LEU A 99 -4.62 7.45 11.09
CA LEU A 99 -4.07 6.21 11.62
C LEU A 99 -4.25 6.11 13.14
N SER A 100 -4.35 7.23 13.87
CA SER A 100 -4.50 7.25 15.34
C SER A 100 -5.75 6.52 15.85
N SER A 101 -6.76 6.33 15.01
CA SER A 101 -7.94 5.52 15.35
C SER A 101 -7.63 4.05 15.63
N ILE A 102 -6.54 3.53 15.09
CA ILE A 102 -6.08 2.13 15.24
C ILE A 102 -4.69 2.02 15.87
N ALA A 103 -3.87 3.04 15.73
CA ALA A 103 -2.53 3.17 16.27
C ALA A 103 -2.42 4.52 17.00
N PRO A 104 -2.82 4.60 18.30
CA PRO A 104 -2.88 5.85 19.03
C PRO A 104 -1.57 6.66 19.02
N SER A 105 -0.42 5.97 19.03
CA SER A 105 0.90 6.62 18.98
C SER A 105 1.13 7.42 17.70
N ALA A 106 0.44 7.10 16.59
CA ALA A 106 0.50 7.89 15.36
C ALA A 106 -0.14 9.29 15.54
N GLY A 107 -0.98 9.47 16.56
CA GLY A 107 -1.62 10.75 16.89
C GLY A 107 -0.65 11.87 17.25
N ILE A 108 0.61 11.55 17.58
CA ILE A 108 1.66 12.55 17.86
C ILE A 108 1.84 13.55 16.71
N GLU A 109 1.59 13.14 15.47
CA GLU A 109 1.65 14.02 14.31
C GLU A 109 0.58 15.14 14.34
N GLY A 110 -0.48 14.96 15.09
CA GLY A 110 -1.55 15.93 15.30
C GLY A 110 -1.30 16.88 16.50
N ILE A 111 -0.29 16.61 17.32
CA ILE A 111 0.04 17.45 18.47
C ILE A 111 0.83 18.66 17.99
N GLY A 112 0.26 19.85 18.17
CA GLY A 112 0.93 21.11 17.82
C GLY A 112 2.28 21.22 18.55
N PHE A 113 3.32 21.58 17.79
CA PHE A 113 4.68 21.83 18.32
C PHE A 113 5.38 20.60 18.93
N ALA A 114 4.86 19.38 18.77
CA ALA A 114 5.54 18.15 19.22
C ALA A 114 6.94 18.01 18.58
N PHE A 115 7.09 18.47 17.36
CA PHE A 115 8.37 18.54 16.64
C PHE A 115 8.57 19.96 16.10
N THR A 116 9.80 20.47 16.18
CA THR A 116 10.16 21.80 15.67
C THR A 116 10.73 21.75 14.25
N THR A 117 11.25 20.59 13.82
CA THR A 117 11.79 20.37 12.46
C THR A 117 11.39 19.00 11.93
N GLN A 118 11.35 18.87 10.61
CA GLN A 118 11.11 17.57 9.97
C GLN A 118 12.20 16.53 10.30
N ASP A 119 13.46 16.98 10.39
CA ASP A 119 14.60 16.13 10.76
C ASP A 119 14.43 15.55 12.17
N GLN A 120 13.97 16.38 13.12
CA GLN A 120 13.64 15.91 14.47
C GLN A 120 12.54 14.85 14.46
N ALA A 121 11.48 15.07 13.69
CA ALA A 121 10.39 14.09 13.57
C ALA A 121 10.90 12.78 12.97
N LEU A 122 11.64 12.81 11.85
CA LEU A 122 12.20 11.61 11.23
C LEU A 122 13.14 10.85 12.16
N LYS A 123 14.01 11.55 12.88
CA LYS A 123 14.90 10.94 13.89
C LYS A 123 14.12 10.27 15.01
N ALA A 124 13.02 10.86 15.47
CA ALA A 124 12.17 10.26 16.50
C ALA A 124 11.51 8.97 15.99
N TYR A 125 11.02 8.97 14.75
CA TYR A 125 10.46 7.77 14.13
C TYR A 125 11.51 6.67 13.96
N ASP A 126 12.72 7.01 13.52
CA ASP A 126 13.82 6.06 13.36
C ASP A 126 14.40 5.58 14.70
N ALA A 127 14.25 6.37 15.78
CA ALA A 127 14.74 6.05 17.13
C ALA A 127 13.77 5.19 17.97
N GLY A 128 12.65 4.72 17.41
CA GLY A 128 11.74 3.80 18.06
C GLY A 128 10.26 4.19 18.05
N LEU A 129 9.91 5.47 17.86
CA LEU A 129 8.51 5.87 17.72
C LEU A 129 7.83 5.10 16.56
N GLY A 130 8.52 4.96 15.43
CA GLY A 130 8.03 4.19 14.30
C GLY A 130 7.79 2.71 14.63
N ASP A 131 8.59 2.09 15.49
CA ASP A 131 8.39 0.71 15.91
C ASP A 131 7.12 0.56 16.76
N VAL A 132 6.86 1.52 17.64
CA VAL A 132 5.63 1.54 18.45
C VAL A 132 4.40 1.62 17.55
N VAL A 133 4.39 2.58 16.60
CA VAL A 133 3.28 2.72 15.65
C VAL A 133 3.09 1.46 14.80
N ARG A 134 4.18 0.89 14.28
CA ARG A 134 4.12 -0.36 13.47
C ARG A 134 3.58 -1.53 14.26
N LYS A 135 3.98 -1.64 15.55
CA LYS A 135 3.45 -2.67 16.43
C LYS A 135 1.94 -2.52 16.62
N GLU A 136 1.45 -1.32 16.92
CA GLU A 136 0.02 -1.05 17.09
C GLU A 136 -0.77 -1.39 15.81
N VAL A 137 -0.23 -1.07 14.63
CA VAL A 137 -0.80 -1.44 13.32
C VAL A 137 -0.81 -2.95 13.13
N ALA A 138 0.28 -3.64 13.48
CA ALA A 138 0.39 -5.10 13.37
C ALA A 138 -0.59 -5.82 14.31
N ASP A 139 -0.80 -5.32 15.51
CA ASP A 139 -1.79 -5.83 16.47
C ASP A 139 -3.24 -5.76 15.92
N LYS A 140 -3.46 -4.97 14.86
CA LYS A 140 -4.74 -4.88 14.12
C LYS A 140 -4.78 -5.72 12.84
N GLY A 141 -3.76 -6.57 12.62
CA GLY A 141 -3.67 -7.47 11.46
C GLY A 141 -3.24 -6.79 10.16
N MET A 142 -2.60 -5.62 10.24
CA MET A 142 -2.09 -4.88 9.09
C MET A 142 -0.56 -4.79 9.14
N TYR A 143 0.05 -4.47 8.01
CA TYR A 143 1.51 -4.29 7.90
C TYR A 143 1.82 -2.84 7.58
N ALA A 144 2.71 -2.20 8.34
CA ALA A 144 3.24 -0.89 8.04
C ALA A 144 4.72 -0.98 7.60
N PHE A 145 5.06 -0.24 6.55
CA PHE A 145 6.43 -0.21 6.04
C PHE A 145 7.40 0.45 7.03
N PRO A 146 8.71 0.08 6.99
CA PRO A 146 9.69 0.55 7.98
C PRO A 146 9.93 2.05 8.00
N LYS A 147 9.78 2.73 6.85
CA LYS A 147 10.04 4.16 6.73
C LYS A 147 8.76 4.95 6.54
N VAL A 148 8.69 6.09 7.22
CA VAL A 148 7.61 7.07 7.02
C VAL A 148 7.96 8.02 5.88
N TRP A 149 6.92 8.49 5.19
CA TRP A 149 7.06 9.54 4.18
C TRP A 149 6.62 10.88 4.80
N VAL A 150 7.43 11.91 4.58
CA VAL A 150 7.15 13.24 5.12
C VAL A 150 6.23 14.00 4.17
N ASN A 151 5.17 14.56 4.73
CA ASN A 151 4.23 15.43 4.00
C ASN A 151 4.43 16.93 4.32
N GLY A 152 5.35 17.25 5.22
CA GLY A 152 5.59 18.61 5.72
C GLY A 152 4.73 18.95 6.95
N PHE A 153 5.03 20.10 7.54
CA PHE A 153 4.25 20.61 8.66
C PHE A 153 2.95 21.26 8.19
N ARG A 154 1.92 21.11 9.02
CA ARG A 154 0.68 21.85 8.84
C ARG A 154 0.91 23.33 9.17
N GLN A 155 0.31 24.19 8.38
CA GLN A 155 0.32 25.63 8.60
C GLN A 155 -1.10 26.10 8.87
N VAL A 156 -1.25 26.98 9.86
CA VAL A 156 -2.51 27.69 10.08
C VAL A 156 -2.58 28.84 9.09
N THR A 157 -3.62 28.88 8.30
CA THR A 157 -3.83 29.93 7.29
C THR A 157 -5.19 30.58 7.48
N THR A 158 -5.26 31.89 7.20
CA THR A 158 -6.51 32.65 7.17
C THR A 158 -6.69 33.32 5.83
N GLY A 159 -7.95 33.54 5.44
CA GLY A 159 -8.29 34.23 4.18
C GLY A 159 -8.44 35.74 4.34
N SER A 160 -8.55 36.28 5.54
CA SER A 160 -8.95 37.67 5.75
C SER A 160 -7.98 38.53 6.56
N ARG A 161 -7.21 37.95 7.47
CA ARG A 161 -6.27 38.71 8.34
C ARG A 161 -5.06 37.87 8.73
N ALA A 162 -3.95 38.52 9.04
CA ALA A 162 -2.80 37.85 9.61
C ALA A 162 -3.09 37.38 11.05
N ILE A 163 -2.53 36.24 11.42
CA ILE A 163 -2.54 35.70 12.78
C ILE A 163 -1.23 36.07 13.44
N HIS A 164 -1.28 36.87 14.49
CA HIS A 164 -0.12 37.29 15.29
C HIS A 164 -0.14 36.71 16.71
N THR A 165 -1.32 36.45 17.24
CA THR A 165 -1.53 35.92 18.59
C THR A 165 -2.58 34.81 18.60
N ALA A 166 -2.65 34.05 19.68
CA ALA A 166 -3.69 33.04 19.87
C ALA A 166 -5.12 33.63 19.86
N ALA A 167 -5.29 34.91 20.19
CA ALA A 167 -6.59 35.56 20.13
C ALA A 167 -7.07 35.87 18.71
N ASP A 168 -6.20 35.72 17.71
CA ASP A 168 -6.53 35.91 16.30
C ASP A 168 -7.09 34.60 15.62
N LEU A 169 -7.04 33.47 16.34
CA LEU A 169 -7.61 32.19 15.96
C LEU A 169 -9.10 32.13 16.27
#